data_19cda7e07b4ac8afe7b39b098ff9f7bd
#
_entry.id   19cda7e07b4ac8afe7b39b098ff9f7bd
#
_cell.length_a   1.000
_cell.length_b   1.000
_cell.length_c   1.000
_cell.angle_alpha   90.00
_cell.angle_beta   90.00
_cell.angle_gamma   90.00
#
_symmetry.space_group_name_H-M   'P 1'
#
loop_
_entity.id
_entity.type
_entity.pdbx_description
1 polymer ?
#
loop_
_entity_poly.entity_id
_entity_poly.type
_entity_poly.pdbx_seq_one_letter_code
_entity_poly.pdbx_strand_id
1 'polypeptide(L)'
;MLEKARAAGIEKMLVDTTVLDLPDPGPAGKTAYLVKEKYGLPCGCGAHNAVDMWHRRKKLDPDAHLAASVVANVLPIIMGSSFMLYGPIQSASRMYVPIAVADAYIAYTMMQEYRCRPLTNTHPIFKIFRT
;
A
#
# COMPACT_ATOMS: atom_id res chain seq x y z
N MET A 1 22.34 3.44 -0.02
CA MET A 1 21.84 2.03 -0.04
C MET A 1 21.56 1.54 -1.46
N LEU A 2 20.82 2.25 -2.28
CA LEU A 2 20.52 1.86 -3.69
C LEU A 2 21.78 1.68 -4.54
N GLU A 3 22.74 2.57 -4.43
CA GLU A 3 24.02 2.46 -5.16
C GLU A 3 24.79 1.19 -4.80
N LYS A 4 24.80 0.82 -3.51
CA LYS A 4 25.42 -0.43 -3.06
C LYS A 4 24.72 -1.66 -3.62
N ALA A 5 23.39 -1.64 -3.68
CA ALA A 5 22.62 -2.74 -4.26
C ALA A 5 22.90 -2.87 -5.77
N ARG A 6 22.94 -1.77 -6.51
CA ARG A 6 23.30 -1.75 -7.93
C ARG A 6 24.73 -2.25 -8.18
N ALA A 7 25.67 -1.80 -7.36
CA ALA A 7 27.07 -2.25 -7.45
C ALA A 7 27.22 -3.76 -7.16
N ALA A 8 26.30 -4.33 -6.37
CA ALA A 8 26.23 -5.77 -6.12
C ALA A 8 25.44 -6.56 -7.19
N GLY A 9 25.04 -5.91 -8.30
CA GLY A 9 24.33 -6.55 -9.39
C GLY A 9 22.83 -6.78 -9.17
N ILE A 10 22.23 -6.13 -8.16
CA ILE A 10 20.77 -6.21 -7.90
C ILE A 10 20.06 -5.22 -8.82
N GLU A 11 19.40 -5.76 -9.85
CA GLU A 11 18.67 -4.95 -10.84
C GLU A 11 17.21 -4.71 -10.47
N LYS A 12 16.54 -5.73 -9.90
CA LYS A 12 15.11 -5.65 -9.51
C LYS A 12 15.00 -5.37 -8.03
N MET A 13 14.63 -4.13 -7.71
CA MET A 13 14.54 -3.67 -6.32
C MET A 13 13.13 -3.20 -5.98
N LEU A 14 12.68 -3.55 -4.78
CA LEU A 14 11.53 -2.98 -4.10
C LEU A 14 12.04 -2.19 -2.89
N VAL A 15 11.43 -1.04 -2.62
CA VAL A 15 11.78 -0.22 -1.46
C VAL A 15 10.67 -0.32 -0.41
N ASP A 16 11.00 -0.86 0.75
CA ASP A 16 10.12 -0.83 1.93
C ASP A 16 10.44 0.40 2.76
N THR A 17 9.46 1.30 2.90
CA THR A 17 9.59 2.52 3.72
C THR A 17 9.30 2.29 5.18
N THR A 18 8.98 1.08 5.56
CA THR A 18 8.71 0.59 6.90
C THR A 18 7.69 1.41 7.71
N VAL A 19 7.05 0.77 8.67
CA VAL A 19 6.32 1.42 9.77
C VAL A 19 6.79 0.73 11.04
N LEU A 20 7.72 1.35 11.75
CA LEU A 20 8.28 0.84 12.98
C LEU A 20 7.99 1.84 14.09
N ASP A 21 7.39 1.35 15.18
CA ASP A 21 7.13 2.11 16.41
C ASP A 21 6.38 3.44 16.23
N LEU A 22 5.66 3.59 15.12
CA LEU A 22 4.78 4.72 14.84
C LEU A 22 3.33 4.26 14.71
N PRO A 23 2.39 4.97 15.35
CA PRO A 23 0.96 4.67 15.23
C PRO A 23 0.32 5.23 13.94
N ASP A 24 1.13 5.70 13.01
CA ASP A 24 0.73 6.43 11.81
C ASP A 24 1.48 5.92 10.58
N PRO A 25 0.78 5.37 9.55
CA PRO A 25 1.39 4.95 8.30
C PRO A 25 1.63 6.10 7.31
N GLY A 26 1.13 7.31 7.58
CA GLY A 26 1.20 8.46 6.67
C GLY A 26 2.63 8.83 6.25
N PRO A 27 3.61 8.95 7.19
CA PRO A 27 4.99 9.23 6.84
C PRO A 27 5.60 8.20 5.87
N ALA A 28 5.28 6.90 6.06
CA ALA A 28 5.74 5.84 5.17
C ALA A 28 5.12 5.97 3.77
N GLY A 29 3.82 6.25 3.66
CA GLY A 29 3.13 6.51 2.40
C GLY A 29 3.71 7.73 1.67
N LYS A 30 3.93 8.84 2.37
CA LYS A 30 4.59 10.03 1.82
C LYS A 30 6.00 9.71 1.30
N THR A 31 6.77 8.94 2.06
CA THR A 31 8.12 8.53 1.65
C THR A 31 8.07 7.63 0.41
N ALA A 32 7.08 6.72 0.32
CA ALA A 32 6.89 5.88 -0.86
C ALA A 32 6.65 6.74 -2.12
N TYR A 33 5.80 7.76 -2.04
CA TYR A 33 5.59 8.71 -3.13
C TYR A 33 6.91 9.39 -3.55
N LEU A 34 7.65 9.95 -2.59
CA LEU A 34 8.92 10.65 -2.88
C LEU A 34 10.00 9.73 -3.46
N VAL A 35 10.07 8.48 -3.03
CA VAL A 35 11.00 7.49 -3.59
C VAL A 35 10.64 7.15 -5.03
N LYS A 36 9.37 6.98 -5.34
CA LYS A 36 8.91 6.75 -6.71
C LYS A 36 9.23 7.93 -7.62
N GLU A 37 8.93 9.14 -7.19
CA GLU A 37 9.24 10.37 -7.94
C GLU A 37 10.75 10.49 -8.21
N LYS A 38 11.57 10.24 -7.20
CA LYS A 38 13.01 10.48 -7.32
C LYS A 38 13.77 9.35 -8.02
N TYR A 39 13.37 8.11 -7.83
CA TYR A 39 14.16 6.94 -8.24
C TYR A 39 13.43 6.01 -9.23
N GLY A 40 12.14 6.21 -9.46
CA GLY A 40 11.32 5.36 -10.33
C GLY A 40 11.17 3.92 -9.82
N LEU A 41 11.42 3.65 -8.53
CA LEU A 41 11.37 2.31 -7.96
C LEU A 41 10.00 2.02 -7.32
N PRO A 42 9.49 0.78 -7.44
CA PRO A 42 8.33 0.36 -6.68
C PRO A 42 8.59 0.49 -5.18
N CYS A 43 7.66 1.10 -4.47
CA CYS A 43 7.80 1.41 -3.06
C CYS A 43 6.51 1.11 -2.29
N GLY A 44 6.63 0.64 -1.06
CA GLY A 44 5.51 0.33 -0.19
C GLY A 44 5.94 0.19 1.26
N CYS A 45 5.04 -0.29 2.14
CA CYS A 45 5.31 -0.42 3.56
C CYS A 45 4.43 -1.46 4.26
N GLY A 46 4.77 -1.78 5.50
CA GLY A 46 3.98 -2.60 6.42
C GLY A 46 3.04 -1.76 7.29
N ALA A 47 2.01 -1.15 6.70
CA ALA A 47 1.13 -0.19 7.37
C ALA A 47 0.33 -0.78 8.54
N HIS A 48 0.08 -2.12 8.53
CA HIS A 48 -0.62 -2.81 9.61
C HIS A 48 0.08 -2.63 10.97
N ASN A 49 1.40 -2.50 10.99
CA ASN A 49 2.17 -2.29 12.23
C ASN A 49 1.70 -1.06 13.02
N ALA A 50 1.22 -0.02 12.34
CA ALA A 50 0.67 1.17 13.01
C ALA A 50 -0.56 0.84 13.86
N VAL A 51 -1.45 -0.01 13.34
CA VAL A 51 -2.66 -0.43 14.07
C VAL A 51 -2.31 -1.36 15.23
N ASP A 52 -1.42 -2.33 15.01
CA ASP A 52 -0.97 -3.24 16.06
C ASP A 52 -0.35 -2.49 17.23
N MET A 53 0.39 -1.43 16.95
CA MET A 53 1.05 -0.64 17.98
C MET A 53 0.06 -0.02 18.98
N TRP A 54 -1.03 0.57 18.50
CA TRP A 54 -2.01 1.15 19.43
C TRP A 54 -3.10 0.17 19.86
N HIS A 55 -3.40 -0.88 19.08
CA HIS A 55 -4.26 -1.97 19.51
C HIS A 55 -3.72 -2.66 20.77
N ARG A 56 -2.42 -2.93 20.84
CA ARG A 56 -1.78 -3.49 22.04
C ARG A 56 -2.03 -2.66 23.30
N ARG A 57 -2.14 -1.34 23.15
CA ARG A 57 -2.38 -0.41 24.26
C ARG A 57 -3.87 -0.23 24.58
N LYS A 58 -4.72 -0.14 23.56
CA LYS A 58 -6.13 0.25 23.69
C LYS A 58 -7.10 -0.92 23.59
N LYS A 59 -6.65 -2.10 23.15
CA LYS A 59 -7.47 -3.32 22.99
C LYS A 59 -8.78 -3.04 22.27
N LEU A 60 -8.67 -2.64 21.01
CA LEU A 60 -9.84 -2.45 20.16
C LEU A 60 -10.68 -3.72 20.08
N ASP A 61 -12.00 -3.55 20.01
CA ASP A 61 -12.86 -4.65 19.63
C ASP A 61 -12.53 -5.13 18.19
N PRO A 62 -12.93 -6.35 17.79
CA PRO A 62 -12.55 -6.93 16.51
C PRO A 62 -12.98 -6.09 15.29
N ASP A 63 -14.16 -5.46 15.33
CA ASP A 63 -14.68 -4.69 14.21
C ASP A 63 -13.95 -3.35 14.07
N ALA A 64 -13.70 -2.67 15.19
CA ALA A 64 -12.90 -1.45 15.22
C ALA A 64 -11.45 -1.73 14.78
N HIS A 65 -10.86 -2.86 15.19
CA HIS A 65 -9.53 -3.27 14.76
C HIS A 65 -9.50 -3.54 13.24
N LEU A 66 -10.50 -4.23 12.71
CA LEU A 66 -10.62 -4.47 11.27
C LEU A 66 -10.75 -3.16 10.49
N ALA A 67 -11.65 -2.27 10.91
CA ALA A 67 -11.86 -0.97 10.27
C ALA A 67 -10.57 -0.14 10.26
N ALA A 68 -9.87 -0.05 11.39
CA ALA A 68 -8.59 0.64 11.50
C ALA A 68 -7.52 0.01 10.60
N SER A 69 -7.47 -1.32 10.53
CA SER A 69 -6.53 -2.05 9.66
C SER A 69 -6.79 -1.77 8.18
N VAL A 70 -8.05 -1.70 7.76
CA VAL A 70 -8.42 -1.32 6.40
C VAL A 70 -7.93 0.08 6.07
N VAL A 71 -8.22 1.06 6.92
CA VAL A 71 -7.78 2.45 6.71
C VAL A 71 -6.26 2.55 6.64
N ALA A 72 -5.55 1.91 7.58
CA ALA A 72 -4.09 1.94 7.62
C ALA A 72 -3.46 1.35 6.36
N ASN A 73 -4.00 0.26 5.81
CA ASN A 73 -3.46 -0.37 4.60
C ASN A 73 -3.88 0.36 3.31
N VAL A 74 -5.04 0.98 3.26
CA VAL A 74 -5.53 1.72 2.09
C VAL A 74 -4.84 3.08 1.94
N LEU A 75 -4.55 3.78 3.04
CA LEU A 75 -3.96 5.11 3.02
C LEU A 75 -2.67 5.19 2.19
N PRO A 76 -1.65 4.34 2.38
CA PRO A 76 -0.43 4.40 1.57
C PRO A 76 -0.67 4.07 0.09
N ILE A 77 -1.66 3.24 -0.25
CA ILE A 77 -2.05 2.98 -1.65
C ILE A 77 -2.55 4.26 -2.30
N ILE A 78 -3.45 4.99 -1.63
CA ILE A 78 -3.95 6.30 -2.11
C ILE A 78 -2.80 7.30 -2.26
N MET A 79 -1.80 7.23 -1.38
CA MET A 79 -0.58 8.06 -1.45
C MET A 79 0.43 7.60 -2.53
N GLY A 80 0.14 6.54 -3.29
CA GLY A 80 0.95 6.09 -4.41
C GLY A 80 1.87 4.91 -4.13
N SER A 81 1.70 4.18 -3.02
CA SER A 81 2.44 2.93 -2.79
C SER A 81 2.14 1.88 -3.86
N SER A 82 3.17 1.15 -4.28
CA SER A 82 3.10 0.11 -5.31
C SER A 82 2.77 -1.27 -4.77
N PHE A 83 2.99 -1.48 -3.47
CA PHE A 83 2.67 -2.71 -2.77
C PHE A 83 2.38 -2.43 -1.29
N MET A 84 1.76 -3.40 -0.62
CA MET A 84 1.42 -3.32 0.79
C MET A 84 1.69 -4.65 1.50
N LEU A 85 2.34 -4.59 2.65
CA LEU A 85 2.47 -5.70 3.59
C LEU A 85 1.33 -5.57 4.60
N TYR A 86 0.26 -6.34 4.40
CA TYR A 86 -1.06 -6.11 5.02
C TYR A 86 -1.21 -6.69 6.45
N GLY A 87 -0.19 -7.32 6.99
CA GLY A 87 -0.20 -7.93 8.32
C GLY A 87 -0.30 -9.46 8.28
N PRO A 88 -0.91 -10.11 9.29
CA PRO A 88 -0.95 -11.56 9.39
C PRO A 88 -1.68 -12.22 8.22
N ILE A 89 -1.23 -13.42 7.81
CA ILE A 89 -1.84 -14.16 6.70
C ILE A 89 -3.34 -14.43 6.90
N GLN A 90 -3.78 -14.58 8.15
CA GLN A 90 -5.19 -14.75 8.50
C GLN A 90 -6.06 -13.56 8.12
N SER A 91 -5.47 -12.38 7.95
CA SER A 91 -6.16 -11.15 7.55
C SER A 91 -6.27 -11.00 6.03
N ALA A 92 -5.69 -11.88 5.23
CA ALA A 92 -5.60 -11.77 3.77
C ALA A 92 -6.96 -11.52 3.11
N SER A 93 -7.96 -12.36 3.39
CA SER A 93 -9.29 -12.24 2.81
C SER A 93 -10.01 -10.92 3.14
N ARG A 94 -9.68 -10.32 4.28
CA ARG A 94 -10.25 -9.05 4.73
C ARG A 94 -9.52 -7.83 4.17
N MET A 95 -8.24 -7.98 3.78
CA MET A 95 -7.41 -6.88 3.29
C MET A 95 -7.36 -6.81 1.75
N TYR A 96 -7.42 -7.92 1.05
CA TYR A 96 -7.36 -7.91 -0.42
C TYR A 96 -8.50 -7.13 -1.05
N VAL A 97 -9.71 -7.29 -0.57
CA VAL A 97 -10.88 -6.60 -1.15
C VAL A 97 -10.76 -5.08 -1.01
N PRO A 98 -10.60 -4.49 0.19
CA PRO A 98 -10.50 -3.04 0.32
C PRO A 98 -9.30 -2.43 -0.41
N ILE A 99 -8.15 -3.11 -0.43
CA ILE A 99 -6.97 -2.66 -1.18
C ILE A 99 -7.26 -2.69 -2.69
N ALA A 100 -7.85 -3.77 -3.21
CA ALA A 100 -8.21 -3.87 -4.61
C ALA A 100 -9.28 -2.83 -5.02
N VAL A 101 -10.22 -2.52 -4.14
CA VAL A 101 -11.22 -1.46 -4.37
C VAL A 101 -10.56 -0.09 -4.43
N ALA A 102 -9.66 0.22 -3.49
CA ALA A 102 -8.92 1.49 -3.51
C ALA A 102 -8.09 1.65 -4.79
N ASP A 103 -7.38 0.61 -5.19
CA ASP A 103 -6.58 0.58 -6.42
C ASP A 103 -7.47 0.75 -7.67
N ALA A 104 -8.64 0.11 -7.71
CA ALA A 104 -9.60 0.27 -8.79
C ALA A 104 -10.17 1.69 -8.88
N TYR A 105 -10.47 2.34 -7.74
CA TYR A 105 -10.96 3.72 -7.72
C TYR A 105 -9.89 4.70 -8.22
N ILE A 106 -8.65 4.53 -7.80
CA ILE A 106 -7.52 5.33 -8.28
C ILE A 106 -7.38 5.14 -9.80
N ALA A 107 -7.34 3.90 -10.28
CA ALA A 107 -7.20 3.61 -11.70
C ALA A 107 -8.37 4.17 -12.51
N TYR A 108 -9.61 4.10 -12.00
CA TYR A 108 -10.76 4.69 -12.67
C TYR A 108 -10.61 6.21 -12.82
N THR A 109 -10.24 6.90 -11.75
CA THR A 109 -9.96 8.34 -11.79
C THR A 109 -8.85 8.67 -12.78
N MET A 110 -7.74 7.94 -12.76
CA MET A 110 -6.63 8.13 -13.70
C MET A 110 -7.06 7.92 -15.16
N MET A 111 -7.94 6.95 -15.42
CA MET A 111 -8.49 6.73 -16.76
C MET A 111 -9.38 7.89 -17.23
N GLN A 112 -10.23 8.41 -16.35
CA GLN A 112 -11.17 9.48 -16.69
C GLN A 112 -10.46 10.83 -16.87
N GLU A 113 -9.64 11.20 -15.90
CA GLU A 113 -9.02 12.53 -15.83
C GLU A 113 -7.75 12.65 -16.69
N TYR A 114 -6.92 11.61 -16.70
CA TYR A 114 -5.57 11.66 -17.29
C TYR A 114 -5.38 10.71 -18.48
N ARG A 115 -6.41 9.96 -18.87
CA ARG A 115 -6.35 8.97 -19.96
C ARG A 115 -5.29 7.87 -19.73
N CYS A 116 -4.86 7.68 -18.51
CA CYS A 116 -3.93 6.62 -18.12
C CYS A 116 -4.68 5.29 -17.91
N ARG A 117 -4.28 4.25 -18.62
CA ARG A 117 -4.87 2.90 -18.50
C ARG A 117 -3.94 1.97 -17.73
N PRO A 118 -4.49 1.01 -16.96
CA PRO A 118 -3.68 -0.06 -16.39
C PRO A 118 -2.90 -0.82 -17.45
N LEU A 119 -1.68 -1.23 -17.09
CA LEU A 119 -0.77 -1.95 -18.01
C LEU A 119 -1.19 -3.40 -18.26
N THR A 120 -2.04 -3.97 -17.42
CA THR A 120 -2.44 -5.39 -17.50
C THR A 120 -3.95 -5.55 -17.43
N ASN A 121 -4.47 -6.58 -18.10
CA ASN A 121 -5.89 -6.95 -18.06
C ASN A 121 -6.32 -7.61 -16.74
N THR A 122 -5.36 -7.89 -15.84
CA THR A 122 -5.62 -8.49 -14.53
C THR A 122 -5.88 -7.46 -13.43
N HIS A 123 -5.78 -6.17 -13.77
CA HIS A 123 -5.98 -5.08 -12.81
C HIS A 123 -7.38 -5.16 -12.15
N PRO A 124 -7.51 -4.86 -10.84
CA PRO A 124 -8.78 -4.91 -10.12
C PRO A 124 -9.93 -4.13 -10.76
N ILE A 125 -9.65 -3.02 -11.45
CA ILE A 125 -10.66 -2.20 -12.13
C ILE A 125 -11.55 -3.03 -13.07
N PHE A 126 -10.98 -3.98 -13.81
CA PHE A 126 -11.72 -4.82 -14.76
C PHE A 126 -12.56 -5.92 -14.09
N LYS A 127 -12.36 -6.13 -12.79
CA LYS A 127 -13.15 -7.08 -11.98
C LYS A 127 -14.23 -6.38 -11.18
N ILE A 128 -13.96 -5.16 -10.71
CA ILE A 128 -14.84 -4.37 -9.84
C ILE A 128 -15.79 -3.53 -10.67
N PHE A 129 -15.28 -2.84 -11.68
CA PHE A 129 -16.11 -2.11 -12.65
C PHE A 129 -16.18 -2.92 -13.93
N ARG A 130 -17.32 -3.54 -14.20
CA ARG A 130 -17.60 -4.13 -15.51
C ARG A 130 -17.72 -2.99 -16.51
N THR A 131 -16.65 -2.65 -17.15
CA THR A 131 -16.60 -1.70 -18.28
C THR A 131 -16.60 -2.47 -19.58
#